data_33ccbd48cad342c988a7853e9fe654ba
#
_entry.id   33ccbd48cad342c988a7853e9fe654ba
#
_cell.length_a   1.000
_cell.length_b   1.000
_cell.length_c   1.000
_cell.angle_alpha   90.00
_cell.angle_beta   90.00
_cell.angle_gamma   90.00
#
_symmetry.space_group_name_H-M   'P 1'
#
loop_
_entity.id
_entity.type
_entity.pdbx_description
1 polymer ?
#
loop_
_entity_poly.entity_id
_entity_poly.type
_entity_poly.pdbx_seq_one_letter_code
_entity_poly.pdbx_strand_id
1 'polypeptide(L)'
;MKDILMMHYFEDMYYVLKEMYRVLTPNSKAYLILGDSAPYGVYVPTTRILGDISQSLGFGDYEIYKIRERGNKWKNLKNRHNIELSENILILRKP
;
A
#
# COMPACT_ATOMS: atom_id res chain seq x y z
N MET A 1 -8.20 2.67 -19.60
CA MET A 1 -6.81 2.22 -19.67
C MET A 1 -6.12 2.24 -18.34
N LYS A 2 -6.29 3.35 -17.60
CA LYS A 2 -5.64 3.44 -16.29
C LYS A 2 -6.13 2.36 -15.31
N ASP A 3 -7.37 1.95 -15.43
CA ASP A 3 -7.90 0.90 -14.55
C ASP A 3 -7.21 -0.43 -14.78
N ILE A 4 -6.81 -0.69 -16.03
CA ILE A 4 -6.11 -1.91 -16.36
C ILE A 4 -4.73 -1.94 -15.70
N LEU A 5 -4.03 -0.81 -15.72
CA LEU A 5 -2.71 -0.73 -15.09
C LEU A 5 -2.83 -0.93 -13.58
N MET A 6 -3.85 -0.36 -12.97
CA MET A 6 -4.09 -0.53 -11.54
C MET A 6 -4.37 -1.99 -11.20
N MET A 7 -5.20 -2.64 -12.01
CA MET A 7 -5.50 -4.05 -11.81
C MET A 7 -4.24 -4.90 -11.87
N HIS A 8 -3.38 -4.63 -12.86
CA HIS A 8 -2.14 -5.39 -12.99
C HIS A 8 -1.23 -5.19 -11.78
N TYR A 9 -1.17 -3.96 -11.27
CA TYR A 9 -0.37 -3.69 -10.10
C TYR A 9 -0.84 -4.53 -8.91
N PHE A 10 -2.15 -4.54 -8.65
CA PHE A 10 -2.67 -5.27 -7.50
C PHE A 10 -2.60 -6.78 -7.71
N GLU A 11 -2.74 -7.25 -8.94
CA GLU A 11 -2.51 -8.66 -9.22
C GLU A 11 -1.08 -9.07 -8.91
N ASP A 12 -0.13 -8.26 -9.36
CA ASP A 12 1.28 -8.55 -9.10
C ASP A 12 1.56 -8.55 -7.61
N MET A 13 1.03 -7.56 -6.90
CA MET A 13 1.22 -7.48 -5.46
C MET A 13 0.57 -8.64 -4.72
N TYR A 14 -0.56 -9.12 -5.23
CA TYR A 14 -1.18 -10.30 -4.64
C TYR A 14 -0.21 -11.48 -4.66
N TYR A 15 0.43 -11.71 -5.79
CA TYR A 15 1.37 -12.81 -5.90
C TYR A 15 2.61 -12.60 -5.06
N VAL A 16 3.09 -11.36 -4.99
CA VAL A 16 4.24 -11.04 -4.13
C VAL A 16 3.89 -11.33 -2.67
N LEU A 17 2.74 -10.87 -2.21
CA LEU A 17 2.32 -11.07 -0.83
C LEU A 17 2.08 -12.55 -0.54
N LYS A 18 1.57 -13.29 -1.51
CA LYS A 18 1.36 -14.71 -1.35
C LYS A 18 2.69 -15.44 -1.13
N GLU A 19 3.72 -15.07 -1.90
CA GLU A 19 5.03 -15.67 -1.73
C GLU A 19 5.68 -15.25 -0.42
N MET A 20 5.49 -13.99 -0.01
CA MET A 20 5.97 -13.54 1.28
C MET A 20 5.37 -14.37 2.40
N TYR A 21 4.07 -14.61 2.33
CA TYR A 21 3.40 -15.42 3.33
C TYR A 21 4.00 -16.82 3.38
N ARG A 22 4.26 -17.39 2.21
CA ARG A 22 4.78 -18.74 2.13
C ARG A 22 6.15 -18.88 2.77
N VAL A 23 7.03 -17.89 2.57
CA VAL A 23 8.41 -18.00 3.03
C VAL A 23 8.64 -17.49 4.44
N LEU A 24 7.72 -16.72 4.99
CA LEU A 24 7.87 -16.22 6.35
C LEU A 24 7.61 -17.34 7.35
N THR A 25 8.38 -17.32 8.44
CA THR A 25 8.13 -18.26 9.52
C THR A 25 6.95 -17.78 10.36
N PRO A 26 6.26 -18.71 11.05
CA PRO A 26 5.17 -18.30 11.94
C PRO A 26 5.67 -17.32 13.00
N ASN A 27 4.80 -16.41 13.37
CA ASN A 27 5.07 -15.38 14.38
C ASN A 27 6.07 -14.33 13.92
N SER A 28 6.34 -14.24 12.62
CA SER A 28 7.23 -13.21 12.10
C SER A 28 6.43 -12.07 11.48
N LYS A 29 7.12 -10.97 11.23
CA LYS A 29 6.50 -9.78 10.67
C LYS A 29 7.22 -9.39 9.39
N ALA A 30 6.49 -8.73 8.51
CA ALA A 30 7.05 -8.13 7.31
C ALA A 30 6.71 -6.66 7.30
N TYR A 31 7.64 -5.85 6.87
CA TYR A 31 7.50 -4.40 6.82
C TYR A 31 7.61 -3.94 5.38
N LEU A 32 6.59 -3.25 4.91
CA LEU A 32 6.57 -2.74 3.54
C LEU A 32 6.44 -1.24 3.57
N ILE A 33 7.30 -0.56 2.85
CA ILE A 33 7.21 0.90 2.73
C ILE A 33 6.46 1.19 1.45
N LEU A 34 5.29 1.78 1.59
CA LEU A 34 4.39 1.99 0.47
C LEU A 34 3.91 3.44 0.44
N GLY A 35 3.63 3.90 -0.76
CA GLY A 35 3.04 5.23 -0.92
C GLY A 35 1.64 5.08 -1.47
N ASP A 36 0.71 5.85 -0.90
CA ASP A 36 -0.59 5.97 -1.52
C ASP A 36 -0.44 6.82 -2.78
N SER A 37 -1.34 6.65 -3.71
CA SER A 37 -1.24 7.36 -4.97
C SER A 37 -2.56 8.01 -5.34
N ALA A 38 -2.48 8.99 -6.23
CA ALA A 38 -3.66 9.67 -6.71
C ALA A 38 -3.53 9.89 -8.22
N PRO A 39 -3.49 8.80 -8.99
CA PRO A 39 -3.36 8.94 -10.44
C PRO A 39 -4.58 9.64 -11.01
N TYR A 40 -4.33 10.60 -11.88
CA TYR A 40 -5.40 11.35 -12.54
C TYR A 40 -6.35 12.02 -11.55
N GLY A 41 -5.84 12.36 -10.36
CA GLY A 41 -6.66 13.05 -9.38
C GLY A 41 -7.55 12.14 -8.55
N VAL A 42 -7.47 10.84 -8.73
CA VAL A 42 -8.28 9.89 -7.97
C VAL A 42 -7.40 9.25 -6.89
N TYR A 43 -7.75 9.47 -5.64
CA TYR A 43 -6.98 8.90 -4.54
C TYR A 43 -7.14 7.39 -4.50
N VAL A 44 -6.02 6.69 -4.39
CA VAL A 44 -6.01 5.23 -4.25
C VAL A 44 -5.31 4.89 -2.94
N PRO A 45 -6.05 4.36 -1.96
CA PRO A 45 -5.45 4.00 -0.68
C PRO A 45 -4.69 2.68 -0.79
N THR A 46 -3.57 2.72 -1.49
CA THR A 46 -2.80 1.54 -1.83
C THR A 46 -2.42 0.72 -0.61
N THR A 47 -1.96 1.39 0.45
CA THR A 47 -1.51 0.70 1.65
C THR A 47 -2.62 -0.12 2.27
N ARG A 48 -3.81 0.47 2.39
CA ARG A 48 -4.95 -0.24 2.98
C ARG A 48 -5.39 -1.41 2.11
N ILE A 49 -5.41 -1.20 0.80
CA ILE A 49 -5.82 -2.26 -0.11
C ILE A 49 -4.89 -3.45 0.01
N LEU A 50 -3.59 -3.20 0.06
CA LEU A 50 -2.63 -4.28 0.21
C LEU A 50 -2.75 -4.96 1.56
N GLY A 51 -3.08 -4.20 2.61
CA GLY A 51 -3.35 -4.80 3.91
C GLY A 51 -4.53 -5.76 3.85
N ASP A 52 -5.61 -5.35 3.20
CA ASP A 52 -6.81 -6.18 3.08
C ASP A 52 -6.51 -7.44 2.26
N ILE A 53 -5.74 -7.30 1.19
CA ILE A 53 -5.33 -8.46 0.39
C ILE A 53 -4.52 -9.42 1.25
N SER A 54 -3.62 -8.89 2.07
CA SER A 54 -2.80 -9.71 2.93
C SER A 54 -3.65 -10.52 3.90
N GLN A 55 -4.66 -9.90 4.47
CA GLN A 55 -5.54 -10.64 5.37
C GLN A 55 -6.26 -11.78 4.66
N SER A 56 -6.65 -11.56 3.42
CA SER A 56 -7.30 -12.62 2.67
C SER A 56 -6.36 -13.79 2.38
N LEU A 57 -5.06 -13.53 2.41
CA LEU A 57 -4.06 -14.57 2.19
C LEU A 57 -3.69 -15.32 3.45
N GLY A 58 -4.11 -14.85 4.60
CA GLY A 58 -3.82 -15.54 5.86
C GLY A 58 -3.00 -14.73 6.86
N PHE A 59 -2.50 -13.57 6.47
CA PHE A 59 -1.84 -12.70 7.44
C PHE A 59 -2.83 -12.26 8.51
N GLY A 60 -2.31 -11.98 9.69
CA GLY A 60 -3.14 -11.46 10.77
C GLY A 60 -3.48 -10.00 10.53
N ASP A 61 -3.94 -9.35 11.59
CA ASP A 61 -4.26 -7.94 11.50
C ASP A 61 -3.02 -7.16 11.12
N TYR A 62 -3.21 -6.20 10.21
CA TYR A 62 -2.11 -5.37 9.78
C TYR A 62 -2.14 -4.04 10.52
N GLU A 63 -1.00 -3.36 10.52
CA GLU A 63 -0.86 -2.03 11.08
C GLU A 63 -0.29 -1.11 10.00
N ILE A 64 -0.71 0.13 10.04
CA ILE A 64 -0.23 1.14 9.10
C ILE A 64 0.31 2.30 9.90
N TYR A 65 1.59 2.63 9.67
CA TYR A 65 2.20 3.80 10.28
C TYR A 65 2.55 4.80 9.19
N LYS A 66 2.05 6.01 9.33
CA LYS A 66 2.36 7.07 8.38
C LYS A 66 3.76 7.59 8.66
N ILE A 67 4.63 7.51 7.66
CA ILE A 67 5.99 8.01 7.80
C ILE A 67 6.01 9.50 7.55
N ARG A 68 5.44 9.93 6.44
CA ARG A 68 5.42 11.33 6.05
C ARG A 68 4.37 11.55 4.99
N GLU A 69 4.01 12.82 4.80
CA GLU A 69 3.11 13.21 3.75
C GLU A 69 3.92 13.76 2.59
N ARG A 70 3.77 13.14 1.43
CA ARG A 70 4.52 13.56 0.27
C ARG A 70 3.96 14.81 -0.37
N GLY A 71 2.74 15.15 -0.03
CA GLY A 71 2.10 16.33 -0.62
C GLY A 71 2.67 17.65 -0.16
N ASN A 72 3.42 17.66 0.93
CA ASN A 72 3.90 18.92 1.50
C ASN A 72 4.77 19.72 0.55
N LYS A 73 5.60 19.07 -0.22
CA LYS A 73 6.48 19.75 -1.16
C LYS A 73 5.72 20.44 -2.27
N TRP A 74 4.50 20.01 -2.51
CA TRP A 74 3.72 20.45 -3.66
C TRP A 74 2.60 21.40 -3.29
N LYS A 75 2.49 21.76 -2.03
CA LYS A 75 1.37 22.58 -1.58
C LYS A 75 1.34 23.95 -2.26
N ASN A 76 2.49 24.47 -2.58
CA ASN A 76 2.57 25.81 -3.19
C ASN A 76 2.48 25.79 -4.70
N LEU A 77 2.39 24.62 -5.29
CA LEU A 77 2.30 24.51 -6.72
C LEU A 77 0.84 24.54 -7.15
N LYS A 78 0.56 25.42 -8.10
CA LYS A 78 -0.77 25.46 -8.67
C LYS A 78 -1.04 24.19 -9.43
N ASN A 79 -2.28 23.84 -9.59
CA ASN A 79 -2.69 22.67 -10.35
C ASN A 79 -2.36 21.36 -9.68
N ARG A 80 -1.99 21.39 -8.42
CA ARG A 80 -1.79 20.15 -7.69
C ARG A 80 -3.09 19.72 -7.03
N HIS A 81 -3.20 18.44 -6.83
CA HIS A 81 -4.37 17.90 -6.16
C HIS A 81 -4.38 18.34 -4.71
N ASN A 82 -5.56 18.52 -4.19
CA ASN A 82 -5.70 18.82 -2.77
C ASN A 82 -5.57 17.60 -1.90
N ILE A 83 -5.44 16.42 -2.52
CA ILE A 83 -5.32 15.16 -1.80
C ILE A 83 -3.89 15.03 -1.30
N GLU A 84 -3.75 14.85 -0.01
CA GLU A 84 -2.44 14.61 0.58
C GLU A 84 -2.05 13.16 0.34
N LEU A 85 -0.83 12.98 -0.14
CA LEU A 85 -0.27 11.66 -0.35
C LEU A 85 0.69 11.36 0.78
N SER A 86 0.69 10.12 1.23
CA SER A 86 1.53 9.75 2.35
C SER A 86 2.36 8.52 2.01
N GLU A 87 3.49 8.42 2.68
CA GLU A 87 4.27 7.20 2.67
C GLU A 87 4.05 6.50 3.99
N ASN A 88 3.81 5.21 3.91
CA ASN A 88 3.40 4.45 5.08
C ASN A 88 4.23 3.18 5.21
N ILE A 89 4.34 2.70 6.44
CA ILE A 89 4.87 1.37 6.68
C ILE A 89 3.67 0.47 6.92
N LEU A 90 3.54 -0.55 6.09
CA LEU A 90 2.53 -1.57 6.28
C LEU A 90 3.20 -2.74 6.99
N ILE A 91 2.70 -3.08 8.16
CA ILE A 91 3.25 -4.16 8.95
C ILE A 91 2.31 -5.35 8.88
N LEU A 92 2.82 -6.44 8.37
CA LEU A 92 2.07 -7.68 8.23
C LEU A 92 2.62 -8.70 9.21
N ARG A 93 1.74 -9.47 9.79
CA ARG A 93 2.13 -10.50 10.75
C ARG A 93 1.67 -11.85 10.26
N LYS A 94 2.57 -12.81 10.25
CA LYS A 94 2.21 -14.20 9.97
C LYS A 94 1.93 -14.88 11.30
N PRO A 95 0.69 -15.35 11.51
CA PRO A 95 0.33 -16.01 12.78
C PRO A 95 1.12 -17.29 13.02
#